data_0e4d795db0248a9fe18aab5f01e7f779
#
_entry.id   0e4d795db0248a9fe18aab5f01e7f779
#
_cell.length_a   1.000
_cell.length_b   1.000
_cell.length_c   1.000
_cell.angle_alpha   90.00
_cell.angle_beta   90.00
_cell.angle_gamma   90.00
#
_symmetry.space_group_name_H-M   'P 1'
#
loop_
_entity.id
_entity.type
_entity.pdbx_description
1 polymer ?
#
loop_
_entity_poly.entity_id
_entity_poly.type
_entity_poly.pdbx_seq_one_letter_code
_entity_poly.pdbx_strand_id
1 'polypeptide(L)'
;MPALLLPVHGVVPTLGPDCFVADNATIVGDVVLGRGCTVWFTAVIRGDVNSIRIGDETNIQDGAVLHCTYEKAALTIGSRVSIGHRALVHGCTVEDDVLIGMGAIVMDHAVVGRGCLIAAGAVVLENTICEPGYLYAGVPAKKIKPVSEAQAAGLRRTAANYQVYASWF
;
A
#
# COMPACT_ATOMS: atom_id res chain seq x y z
N MET A 1 17.61 -2.79 -14.58
CA MET A 1 16.63 -3.45 -15.48
C MET A 1 15.35 -2.64 -15.38
N PRO A 2 14.70 -2.28 -16.50
CA PRO A 2 13.47 -1.49 -16.43
C PRO A 2 12.38 -2.21 -15.62
N ALA A 3 11.41 -1.45 -15.13
CA ALA A 3 10.24 -2.00 -14.44
C ALA A 3 9.52 -3.02 -15.33
N LEU A 4 8.97 -4.06 -14.71
CA LEU A 4 8.19 -5.08 -15.41
C LEU A 4 6.69 -4.77 -15.29
N LEU A 5 6.06 -4.39 -16.41
CA LEU A 5 4.60 -4.24 -16.53
C LEU A 5 4.07 -5.42 -17.35
N LEU A 6 3.49 -6.42 -16.70
CA LEU A 6 3.14 -7.68 -17.34
C LEU A 6 1.61 -7.84 -17.46
N PRO A 7 1.09 -8.14 -18.66
CA PRO A 7 -0.32 -8.48 -18.82
C PRO A 7 -0.63 -9.88 -18.26
N VAL A 8 -1.85 -10.05 -17.75
CA VAL A 8 -2.42 -11.35 -17.40
C VAL A 8 -3.82 -11.42 -18.02
N HIS A 9 -4.12 -12.49 -18.75
CA HIS A 9 -5.38 -12.67 -19.49
C HIS A 9 -5.78 -11.48 -20.37
N GLY A 10 -4.78 -10.79 -20.95
CA GLY A 10 -5.00 -9.61 -21.78
C GLY A 10 -5.23 -8.30 -21.02
N VAL A 11 -5.28 -8.33 -19.69
CA VAL A 11 -5.40 -7.13 -18.85
C VAL A 11 -4.00 -6.61 -18.52
N VAL A 12 -3.75 -5.34 -18.86
CA VAL A 12 -2.47 -4.65 -18.65
C VAL A 12 -2.61 -3.68 -17.48
N PRO A 13 -1.60 -3.56 -16.60
CA PRO A 13 -1.61 -2.53 -15.55
C PRO A 13 -1.81 -1.11 -16.11
N THR A 14 -2.64 -0.31 -15.45
CA THR A 14 -2.91 1.08 -15.81
C THR A 14 -2.29 2.01 -14.77
N LEU A 15 -1.47 2.95 -15.23
CA LEU A 15 -0.82 3.94 -14.38
C LEU A 15 -1.45 5.31 -14.64
N GLY A 16 -1.84 6.00 -13.58
CA GLY A 16 -2.24 7.40 -13.65
C GLY A 16 -1.08 8.32 -14.06
N PRO A 17 -1.36 9.59 -14.36
CA PRO A 17 -0.31 10.54 -14.72
C PRO A 17 0.69 10.73 -13.54
N ASP A 18 1.91 11.14 -13.89
CA ASP A 18 2.98 11.48 -12.94
C ASP A 18 3.38 10.34 -11.99
N CYS A 19 3.11 9.07 -12.35
CA CYS A 19 3.57 7.93 -11.58
C CYS A 19 5.07 7.69 -11.78
N PHE A 20 5.78 7.42 -10.69
CA PHE A 20 7.15 6.91 -10.69
C PHE A 20 7.16 5.40 -10.47
N VAL A 21 7.84 4.66 -11.32
CA VAL A 21 8.04 3.22 -11.15
C VAL A 21 9.55 2.94 -11.27
N ALA A 22 10.15 2.56 -10.14
CA ALA A 22 11.59 2.29 -10.09
C ALA A 22 11.97 1.10 -10.96
N ASP A 23 13.19 1.10 -11.46
CA ASP A 23 13.79 -0.06 -12.11
C ASP A 23 13.62 -1.30 -11.22
N ASN A 24 13.40 -2.47 -11.83
CA ASN A 24 13.14 -3.76 -11.19
C ASN A 24 11.88 -3.87 -10.31
N ALA A 25 11.02 -2.86 -10.22
CA ALA A 25 9.66 -3.04 -9.70
C ALA A 25 8.83 -3.89 -10.68
N THR A 26 7.86 -4.63 -10.14
CA THR A 26 7.03 -5.56 -10.94
C THR A 26 5.55 -5.28 -10.69
N ILE A 27 4.80 -4.98 -11.75
CA ILE A 27 3.36 -4.74 -11.70
C ILE A 27 2.68 -5.67 -12.71
N VAL A 28 1.71 -6.47 -12.26
CA VAL A 28 1.15 -7.58 -13.03
C VAL A 28 -0.38 -7.53 -13.03
N GLY A 29 -0.99 -7.67 -14.21
CA GLY A 29 -2.42 -7.92 -14.37
C GLY A 29 -3.34 -6.73 -14.09
N ASP A 30 -4.48 -6.99 -13.45
CA ASP A 30 -5.52 -5.98 -13.18
C ASP A 30 -5.16 -5.05 -12.02
N VAL A 31 -4.24 -4.15 -12.29
CA VAL A 31 -3.76 -3.12 -11.37
C VAL A 31 -4.05 -1.74 -11.93
N VAL A 32 -4.66 -0.87 -11.14
CA VAL A 32 -4.83 0.55 -11.46
C VAL A 32 -4.20 1.40 -10.37
N LEU A 33 -3.25 2.25 -10.75
CA LEU A 33 -2.65 3.28 -9.90
C LEU A 33 -3.25 4.64 -10.22
N GLY A 34 -3.58 5.41 -9.20
CA GLY A 34 -3.98 6.81 -9.31
C GLY A 34 -2.82 7.71 -9.72
N ARG A 35 -3.07 9.01 -9.77
CA ARG A 35 -2.07 10.03 -10.12
C ARG A 35 -0.96 10.10 -9.07
N GLY A 36 0.28 10.33 -9.52
CA GLY A 36 1.43 10.60 -8.65
C GLY A 36 1.80 9.46 -7.72
N CYS A 37 1.42 8.22 -8.00
CA CYS A 37 1.88 7.07 -7.23
C CYS A 37 3.37 6.80 -7.44
N THR A 38 4.05 6.33 -6.40
CA THR A 38 5.47 5.95 -6.51
C THR A 38 5.68 4.50 -6.09
N VAL A 39 6.23 3.69 -7.01
CA VAL A 39 6.53 2.27 -6.79
C VAL A 39 8.03 2.07 -6.80
N TRP A 40 8.57 1.63 -5.67
CA TRP A 40 10.00 1.61 -5.42
C TRP A 40 10.65 0.27 -5.75
N PHE A 41 11.98 0.22 -5.55
CA PHE A 41 12.80 -0.91 -6.01
C PHE A 41 12.34 -2.25 -5.43
N THR A 42 12.28 -3.28 -6.28
CA THR A 42 11.87 -4.64 -5.93
C THR A 42 10.45 -4.78 -5.37
N ALA A 43 9.64 -3.73 -5.37
CA ALA A 43 8.23 -3.84 -5.01
C ALA A 43 7.47 -4.69 -6.04
N VAL A 44 6.50 -5.49 -5.57
CA VAL A 44 5.66 -6.35 -6.41
C VAL A 44 4.19 -6.01 -6.17
N ILE A 45 3.47 -5.66 -7.24
CA ILE A 45 2.02 -5.45 -7.24
C ILE A 45 1.42 -6.44 -8.22
N ARG A 46 0.77 -7.48 -7.73
CA ARG A 46 0.31 -8.59 -8.56
C ARG A 46 -1.20 -8.77 -8.49
N GLY A 47 -1.90 -8.21 -9.49
CA GLY A 47 -3.35 -8.33 -9.72
C GLY A 47 -3.68 -9.41 -10.76
N ASP A 48 -3.12 -10.60 -10.61
CA ASP A 48 -3.29 -11.72 -11.54
C ASP A 48 -4.54 -12.56 -11.25
N VAL A 49 -5.00 -12.57 -10.02
CA VAL A 49 -6.13 -13.39 -9.56
C VAL A 49 -7.34 -12.56 -9.09
N ASN A 50 -7.15 -11.26 -8.86
CA ASN A 50 -8.20 -10.31 -8.52
C ASN A 50 -7.69 -8.88 -8.75
N SER A 51 -8.57 -7.89 -8.65
CA SER A 51 -8.24 -6.50 -8.92
C SER A 51 -7.47 -5.82 -7.77
N ILE A 52 -6.54 -4.93 -8.13
CA ILE A 52 -5.87 -4.01 -7.21
C ILE A 52 -6.15 -2.57 -7.65
N ARG A 53 -6.65 -1.75 -6.75
CA ARG A 53 -6.97 -0.34 -6.98
C ARG A 53 -6.25 0.51 -5.96
N ILE A 54 -5.45 1.47 -6.41
CA ILE A 54 -4.61 2.33 -5.57
C ILE A 54 -4.92 3.78 -5.91
N GLY A 55 -5.26 4.57 -4.89
CA GLY A 55 -5.57 5.99 -5.01
C GLY A 55 -4.34 6.86 -5.25
N ASP A 56 -4.55 8.16 -5.33
CA ASP A 56 -3.54 9.16 -5.69
C ASP A 56 -2.42 9.29 -4.64
N GLU A 57 -1.23 9.66 -5.09
CA GLU A 57 -0.10 10.06 -4.24
C GLU A 57 0.30 8.99 -3.19
N THR A 58 0.00 7.72 -3.47
CA THR A 58 0.35 6.58 -2.63
C THR A 58 1.73 6.05 -2.99
N ASN A 59 2.54 5.72 -1.97
CA ASN A 59 3.88 5.18 -2.17
C ASN A 59 3.96 3.72 -1.72
N ILE A 60 4.55 2.89 -2.57
CA ILE A 60 4.80 1.46 -2.33
C ILE A 60 6.31 1.27 -2.27
N GLN A 61 6.83 1.13 -1.06
CA GLN A 61 8.26 1.18 -0.80
C GLN A 61 8.98 -0.13 -1.14
N ASP A 62 10.31 -0.09 -1.09
CA ASP A 62 11.17 -1.17 -1.55
C ASP A 62 10.80 -2.53 -0.95
N GLY A 63 10.67 -3.53 -1.81
CA GLY A 63 10.37 -4.90 -1.43
C GLY A 63 8.98 -5.14 -0.87
N ALA A 64 8.08 -4.16 -0.87
CA ALA A 64 6.69 -4.37 -0.48
C ALA A 64 5.98 -5.28 -1.48
N VAL A 65 5.05 -6.11 -1.00
CA VAL A 65 4.27 -7.02 -1.82
C VAL A 65 2.78 -6.75 -1.63
N LEU A 66 2.09 -6.47 -2.73
CA LEU A 66 0.65 -6.26 -2.80
C LEU A 66 0.02 -7.37 -3.63
N HIS A 67 -0.94 -8.10 -3.06
CA HIS A 67 -1.59 -9.21 -3.75
C HIS A 67 -3.05 -9.39 -3.30
N CYS A 68 -3.72 -10.37 -3.86
CA CYS A 68 -5.14 -10.64 -3.69
C CYS A 68 -5.41 -12.14 -3.54
N THR A 69 -6.59 -12.51 -3.05
CA THR A 69 -7.06 -13.90 -3.11
C THR A 69 -8.02 -14.10 -4.29
N TYR A 70 -7.81 -15.17 -5.05
CA TYR A 70 -8.60 -15.52 -6.23
C TYR A 70 -10.11 -15.50 -5.93
N GLU A 71 -10.85 -14.71 -6.69
CA GLU A 71 -12.31 -14.52 -6.61
C GLU A 71 -12.88 -14.16 -5.22
N LYS A 72 -12.04 -14.02 -4.18
CA LYS A 72 -12.50 -13.81 -2.80
C LYS A 72 -12.21 -12.41 -2.26
N ALA A 73 -10.98 -11.95 -2.42
CA ALA A 73 -10.54 -10.71 -1.79
C ALA A 73 -9.74 -9.86 -2.77
N ALA A 74 -10.33 -8.76 -3.25
CA ALA A 74 -9.66 -7.70 -3.98
C ALA A 74 -8.87 -6.80 -3.03
N LEU A 75 -7.91 -6.04 -3.56
CA LEU A 75 -7.15 -5.07 -2.78
C LEU A 75 -7.52 -3.64 -3.19
N THR A 76 -7.95 -2.85 -2.21
CA THR A 76 -8.22 -1.43 -2.40
C THR A 76 -7.37 -0.60 -1.44
N ILE A 77 -6.61 0.33 -1.98
CA ILE A 77 -5.77 1.26 -1.21
C ILE A 77 -6.17 2.68 -1.59
N GLY A 78 -6.41 3.50 -0.59
CA GLY A 78 -6.77 4.91 -0.74
C GLY A 78 -5.63 5.79 -1.22
N SER A 79 -5.82 7.10 -1.10
CA SER A 79 -4.87 8.13 -1.49
C SER A 79 -3.94 8.51 -0.34
N ARG A 80 -2.71 8.95 -0.66
CA ARG A 80 -1.68 9.39 0.30
C ARG A 80 -1.34 8.31 1.34
N VAL A 81 -1.44 7.04 0.94
CA VAL A 81 -1.05 5.91 1.75
C VAL A 81 0.45 5.64 1.60
N SER A 82 1.11 5.33 2.70
CA SER A 82 2.52 4.89 2.68
C SER A 82 2.58 3.40 3.02
N ILE A 83 2.97 2.57 2.06
CA ILE A 83 3.24 1.14 2.28
C ILE A 83 4.74 0.98 2.53
N GLY A 84 5.10 0.74 3.77
CA GLY A 84 6.49 0.68 4.23
C GLY A 84 7.29 -0.46 3.62
N HIS A 85 8.63 -0.31 3.64
CA HIS A 85 9.55 -1.31 3.09
C HIS A 85 9.22 -2.73 3.56
N ARG A 86 9.17 -3.69 2.63
CA ARG A 86 8.88 -5.11 2.88
C ARG A 86 7.52 -5.38 3.54
N ALA A 87 6.60 -4.45 3.55
CA ALA A 87 5.24 -4.73 4.02
C ALA A 87 4.52 -5.69 3.05
N LEU A 88 3.66 -6.55 3.59
CA LEU A 88 2.76 -7.41 2.81
C LEU A 88 1.32 -6.93 3.02
N VAL A 89 0.67 -6.50 1.94
CA VAL A 89 -0.72 -6.03 1.97
C VAL A 89 -1.54 -6.90 1.02
N HIS A 90 -2.48 -7.64 1.59
CA HIS A 90 -3.14 -8.73 0.88
C HIS A 90 -4.66 -8.65 1.03
N GLY A 91 -5.40 -8.62 -0.09
CA GLY A 91 -6.86 -8.77 -0.18
C GLY A 91 -7.70 -7.92 0.78
N CYS A 92 -7.28 -6.69 1.09
CA CYS A 92 -7.86 -5.86 2.14
C CYS A 92 -8.27 -4.48 1.63
N THR A 93 -8.83 -3.67 2.51
CA THR A 93 -9.11 -2.25 2.27
C THR A 93 -8.23 -1.40 3.18
N VAL A 94 -7.47 -0.49 2.60
CA VAL A 94 -6.71 0.53 3.30
C VAL A 94 -7.26 1.89 2.88
N GLU A 95 -7.80 2.65 3.83
CA GLU A 95 -8.36 3.97 3.54
C GLU A 95 -7.25 5.03 3.38
N ASP A 96 -7.65 6.30 3.16
CA ASP A 96 -6.71 7.39 2.91
C ASP A 96 -5.83 7.74 4.13
N ASP A 97 -4.69 8.38 3.85
CA ASP A 97 -3.80 8.95 4.86
C ASP A 97 -3.24 7.93 5.87
N VAL A 98 -3.11 6.65 5.47
CA VAL A 98 -2.63 5.54 6.31
C VAL A 98 -1.13 5.31 6.13
N LEU A 99 -0.44 4.91 7.20
CA LEU A 99 0.89 4.32 7.14
C LEU A 99 0.83 2.84 7.53
N ILE A 100 1.20 1.97 6.62
CA ILE A 100 1.54 0.56 6.90
C ILE A 100 3.04 0.50 7.16
N GLY A 101 3.44 0.20 8.37
CA GLY A 101 4.84 0.19 8.82
C GLY A 101 5.69 -0.87 8.11
N MET A 102 7.01 -0.67 8.14
CA MET A 102 7.98 -1.58 7.53
C MET A 102 7.79 -3.02 8.03
N GLY A 103 7.71 -3.98 7.10
CA GLY A 103 7.54 -5.40 7.41
C GLY A 103 6.20 -5.77 8.05
N ALA A 104 5.24 -4.85 8.13
CA ALA A 104 3.90 -5.17 8.61
C ALA A 104 3.15 -6.05 7.61
N ILE A 105 2.20 -6.85 8.11
CA ILE A 105 1.35 -7.73 7.32
C ILE A 105 -0.11 -7.33 7.55
N VAL A 106 -0.85 -7.10 6.47
CA VAL A 106 -2.30 -6.87 6.51
C VAL A 106 -2.98 -7.94 5.67
N MET A 107 -3.86 -8.73 6.30
CA MET A 107 -4.47 -9.91 5.71
C MET A 107 -5.84 -9.61 5.09
N ASP A 108 -6.40 -10.62 4.40
CA ASP A 108 -7.63 -10.53 3.64
C ASP A 108 -8.81 -9.98 4.46
N HIS A 109 -9.64 -9.20 3.80
CA HIS A 109 -10.86 -8.60 4.37
C HIS A 109 -10.61 -7.66 5.56
N ALA A 110 -9.35 -7.41 5.94
CA ALA A 110 -9.08 -6.37 6.93
C ALA A 110 -9.44 -4.99 6.37
N VAL A 111 -9.90 -4.12 7.24
CA VAL A 111 -10.17 -2.70 6.91
C VAL A 111 -9.28 -1.84 7.80
N VAL A 112 -8.35 -1.12 7.19
CA VAL A 112 -7.51 -0.16 7.90
C VAL A 112 -8.08 1.23 7.68
N GLY A 113 -8.74 1.77 8.70
CA GLY A 113 -9.45 3.06 8.64
C GLY A 113 -8.52 4.24 8.41
N ARG A 114 -9.08 5.33 7.89
CA ARG A 114 -8.38 6.58 7.55
C ARG A 114 -7.48 7.06 8.69
N GLY A 115 -6.27 7.49 8.35
CA GLY A 115 -5.33 8.07 9.30
C GLY A 115 -4.78 7.08 10.33
N CYS A 116 -4.98 5.77 10.14
CA CYS A 116 -4.35 4.75 10.97
C CYS A 116 -2.83 4.70 10.77
N LEU A 117 -2.14 4.30 11.83
CA LEU A 117 -0.75 3.92 11.80
C LEU A 117 -0.62 2.45 12.22
N ILE A 118 -0.25 1.60 11.28
CA ILE A 118 0.13 0.21 11.57
C ILE A 118 1.63 0.18 11.82
N ALA A 119 2.02 -0.23 13.03
CA ALA A 119 3.42 -0.22 13.44
C ALA A 119 4.26 -1.22 12.63
N ALA A 120 5.57 -0.98 12.56
CA ALA A 120 6.50 -1.89 11.89
C ALA A 120 6.39 -3.31 12.48
N GLY A 121 6.39 -4.33 11.61
CA GLY A 121 6.29 -5.74 11.97
C GLY A 121 4.96 -6.18 12.58
N ALA A 122 3.95 -5.32 12.60
CA ALA A 122 2.62 -5.70 13.11
C ALA A 122 1.89 -6.62 12.13
N VAL A 123 1.03 -7.52 12.65
CA VAL A 123 0.21 -8.43 11.85
C VAL A 123 -1.26 -8.16 12.09
N VAL A 124 -1.92 -7.51 11.13
CA VAL A 124 -3.37 -7.29 11.10
C VAL A 124 -4.03 -8.53 10.49
N LEU A 125 -4.75 -9.28 11.32
CA LEU A 125 -5.39 -10.54 10.91
C LEU A 125 -6.58 -10.29 9.98
N GLU A 126 -7.01 -11.36 9.32
CA GLU A 126 -8.21 -11.37 8.49
C GLU A 126 -9.43 -10.79 9.22
N ASN A 127 -10.28 -10.08 8.48
CA ASN A 127 -11.54 -9.51 8.97
C ASN A 127 -11.37 -8.49 10.12
N THR A 128 -10.15 -8.06 10.43
CA THR A 128 -9.91 -7.04 11.46
C THR A 128 -10.34 -5.67 10.94
N ILE A 129 -11.12 -4.95 11.74
CA ILE A 129 -11.47 -3.55 11.47
C ILE A 129 -10.62 -2.67 12.38
N CYS A 130 -9.67 -1.94 11.78
CA CYS A 130 -8.88 -0.91 12.46
C CYS A 130 -9.65 0.42 12.42
N GLU A 131 -10.08 0.90 13.57
CA GLU A 131 -10.81 2.17 13.69
C GLU A 131 -9.95 3.35 13.21
N PRO A 132 -10.55 4.31 12.47
CA PRO A 132 -9.81 5.47 11.94
C PRO A 132 -9.06 6.25 13.02
N GLY A 133 -7.84 6.71 12.68
CA GLY A 133 -7.05 7.58 13.54
C GLY A 133 -6.38 6.90 14.73
N TYR A 134 -6.19 5.58 14.69
CA TYR A 134 -5.52 4.86 15.77
C TYR A 134 -4.21 4.19 15.32
N LEU A 135 -3.30 4.05 16.30
CA LEU A 135 -2.10 3.22 16.20
C LEU A 135 -2.46 1.78 16.56
N TYR A 136 -2.06 0.86 15.67
CA TYR A 136 -2.13 -0.59 15.88
C TYR A 136 -0.71 -1.18 15.88
N ALA A 137 -0.43 -2.09 16.81
CA ALA A 137 0.89 -2.72 16.94
C ALA A 137 0.81 -4.14 17.48
N GLY A 138 1.84 -4.95 17.23
CA GLY A 138 2.01 -6.30 17.75
C GLY A 138 1.62 -7.42 16.78
N VAL A 139 1.78 -8.67 17.23
CA VAL A 139 1.44 -9.90 16.52
C VAL A 139 0.61 -10.77 17.47
N PRO A 140 -0.72 -10.85 17.27
CA PRO A 140 -1.54 -10.06 16.34
C PRO A 140 -1.62 -8.59 16.73
N ALA A 141 -1.87 -7.72 15.75
CA ALA A 141 -1.99 -6.28 15.97
C ALA A 141 -3.18 -5.93 16.87
N LYS A 142 -2.95 -5.05 17.83
CA LYS A 142 -3.97 -4.55 18.76
C LYS A 142 -4.01 -3.04 18.68
N LYS A 143 -5.18 -2.47 18.93
CA LYS A 143 -5.41 -1.04 19.09
C LYS A 143 -4.64 -0.54 20.33
N ILE A 144 -3.75 0.44 20.15
CA ILE A 144 -2.87 0.93 21.21
C ILE A 144 -3.34 2.27 21.76
N LYS A 145 -3.42 3.29 20.90
CA LYS A 145 -3.79 4.66 21.27
C LYS A 145 -4.21 5.47 20.03
N PRO A 146 -4.87 6.60 20.19
CA PRO A 146 -5.09 7.54 19.11
C PRO A 146 -3.75 8.01 18.50
N VAL A 147 -3.76 8.21 17.20
CA VAL A 147 -2.66 8.86 16.47
C VAL A 147 -2.65 10.34 16.89
N SER A 148 -1.51 10.83 17.39
CA SER A 148 -1.38 12.23 17.76
C SER A 148 -1.36 13.14 16.55
N GLU A 149 -1.62 14.44 16.73
CA GLU A 149 -1.53 15.44 15.65
C GLU A 149 -0.15 15.44 14.99
N ALA A 150 0.91 15.33 15.78
CA ALA A 150 2.28 15.25 15.28
C ALA A 150 2.52 14.00 14.41
N GLN A 151 1.96 12.84 14.81
CA GLN A 151 1.99 11.62 14.02
C GLN A 151 1.17 11.77 12.73
N ALA A 152 -0.06 12.30 12.80
CA ALA A 152 -0.90 12.55 11.63
C ALA A 152 -0.23 13.50 10.62
N ALA A 153 0.42 14.55 11.11
CA ALA A 153 1.23 15.44 10.25
C ALA A 153 2.42 14.68 9.63
N GLY A 154 3.03 13.74 10.39
CA GLY A 154 4.08 12.85 9.91
C GLY A 154 3.63 11.94 8.77
N LEU A 155 2.43 11.36 8.85
CA LEU A 155 1.87 10.50 7.80
C LEU A 155 1.78 11.27 6.46
N ARG A 156 1.15 12.45 6.49
CA ARG A 156 1.02 13.31 5.28
C ARG A 156 2.38 13.74 4.73
N ARG A 157 3.32 14.12 5.61
CA ARG A 157 4.68 14.49 5.20
C ARG A 157 5.42 13.32 4.57
N THR A 158 5.26 12.11 5.07
CA THR A 158 5.88 10.91 4.48
C THR A 158 5.39 10.71 3.06
N ALA A 159 4.08 10.74 2.82
CA ALA A 159 3.52 10.61 1.47
C ALA A 159 4.08 11.70 0.52
N ALA A 160 4.10 12.97 0.96
CA ALA A 160 4.64 14.08 0.17
C ALA A 160 6.15 13.93 -0.11
N ASN A 161 6.94 13.45 0.86
CA ASN A 161 8.37 13.26 0.67
C ASN A 161 8.69 12.25 -0.43
N TYR A 162 7.88 11.19 -0.59
CA TYR A 162 8.11 10.20 -1.64
C TYR A 162 7.90 10.76 -3.05
N GLN A 163 7.09 11.81 -3.20
CA GLN A 163 7.01 12.57 -4.46
C GLN A 163 8.34 13.30 -4.75
N VAL A 164 8.91 13.92 -3.71
CA VAL A 164 10.21 14.60 -3.84
C VAL A 164 11.32 13.59 -4.14
N TYR A 165 11.34 12.45 -3.44
CA TYR A 165 12.38 11.44 -3.66
C TYR A 165 12.33 10.85 -5.08
N ALA A 166 11.13 10.66 -5.64
CA ALA A 166 10.95 10.19 -7.00
C ALA A 166 11.54 11.16 -8.05
N SER A 167 11.58 12.47 -7.76
CA SER A 167 12.16 13.48 -8.67
C SER A 167 13.69 13.44 -8.76
N TRP A 168 14.35 12.62 -7.96
CA TRP A 168 15.81 12.46 -7.98
C TRP A 168 16.29 11.43 -9.01
N PHE A 169 15.37 10.66 -9.59
CA PHE A 169 15.60 9.62 -10.58
C PHE A 169 15.06 10.00 -11.98
#